data_102239344358b9594e2243ee05eddfa6
#
_entry.id   102239344358b9594e2243ee05eddfa6
#
_cell.length_a   1.000
_cell.length_b   1.000
_cell.length_c   1.000
_cell.angle_alpha   90.00
_cell.angle_beta   90.00
_cell.angle_gamma   90.00
#
_symmetry.space_group_name_H-M   'P 1'
#
loop_
_entity.id
_entity.type
_entity.pdbx_description
1 polymer ?
#
loop_
_entity_poly.entity_id
_entity_poly.type
_entity_poly.pdbx_seq_one_letter_code
_entity_poly.pdbx_strand_id
1 'polypeptide(L)'
;MLNSAIAAEKFLMKNKLVYIGGPTCSGKTNLSILLANTLGTEIISCDSRQVYKELSIGTAKPSKSDLKTIKHHFIDHLSIHDEYSVGTYSMETNEILKSLFNKINIVIMVGGSGLYADSILYGIDRFPKVKTDIKKQLISLFKNEGIKRLNSMLEEYDPEYYN
;
A
#
# COMPACT_ATOMS: atom_id res chain seq x y z
N MET A 1 16.82 34.27 -13.92
CA MET A 1 17.08 33.79 -12.55
C MET A 1 15.84 33.87 -11.64
N LEU A 2 15.03 34.94 -11.67
CA LEU A 2 13.82 35.07 -10.80
C LEU A 2 12.76 34.02 -11.10
N ASN A 3 12.52 33.66 -12.36
CA ASN A 3 11.53 32.66 -12.77
C ASN A 3 11.89 31.23 -12.34
N SER A 4 13.17 30.90 -12.24
CA SER A 4 13.61 29.56 -11.76
C SER A 4 13.43 29.40 -10.24
N ALA A 5 13.63 30.48 -9.46
CA ALA A 5 13.39 30.47 -8.03
C ALA A 5 11.90 30.35 -7.70
N ILE A 6 11.04 31.12 -8.39
CA ILE A 6 9.58 31.06 -8.23
C ILE A 6 9.04 29.67 -8.65
N ALA A 7 9.58 29.09 -9.73
CA ALA A 7 9.22 27.72 -10.15
C ALA A 7 9.68 26.67 -9.13
N ALA A 8 10.86 26.83 -8.53
CA ALA A 8 11.37 25.96 -7.48
C ALA A 8 10.54 26.10 -6.19
N GLU A 9 10.18 27.31 -5.79
CA GLU A 9 9.30 27.56 -4.65
C GLU A 9 7.90 26.96 -4.86
N LYS A 10 7.31 27.18 -6.03
CA LYS A 10 6.01 26.60 -6.39
C LYS A 10 6.04 25.07 -6.48
N PHE A 11 7.19 24.48 -6.87
CA PHE A 11 7.42 23.05 -6.84
C PHE A 11 7.54 22.51 -5.42
N LEU A 12 8.19 23.23 -4.51
CA LEU A 12 8.35 22.87 -3.08
C LEU A 12 7.04 23.01 -2.29
N MET A 13 6.15 23.91 -2.69
CA MET A 13 4.85 24.11 -2.04
C MET A 13 3.80 23.02 -2.36
N LYS A 14 4.06 22.12 -3.30
CA LYS A 14 3.14 21.05 -3.67
C LYS A 14 3.47 19.77 -2.90
N ASN A 15 2.47 19.19 -2.25
CA ASN A 15 2.61 17.88 -1.59
C ASN A 15 3.13 16.81 -2.56
N LYS A 16 4.15 16.08 -2.14
CA LYS A 16 4.81 15.04 -2.95
C LYS A 16 4.93 13.74 -2.17
N LEU A 17 4.56 12.65 -2.81
CA LEU A 17 4.86 11.29 -2.37
C LEU A 17 6.05 10.77 -3.17
N VAL A 18 7.15 10.45 -2.49
CA VAL A 18 8.33 9.85 -3.09
C VAL A 18 8.27 8.34 -2.88
N TYR A 19 8.08 7.59 -3.96
CA TYR A 19 8.06 6.12 -3.88
C TYR A 19 9.43 5.53 -4.20
N ILE A 20 9.93 4.68 -3.28
CA ILE A 20 11.18 3.93 -3.42
C ILE A 20 10.82 2.45 -3.60
N GLY A 21 10.71 2.02 -4.85
CA GLY A 21 10.41 0.65 -5.24
C GLY A 21 11.66 -0.14 -5.63
N GLY A 22 11.55 -1.47 -5.62
CA GLY A 22 12.59 -2.36 -6.11
C GLY A 22 12.65 -3.71 -5.38
N PRO A 23 13.52 -4.64 -5.83
CA PRO A 23 13.61 -5.98 -5.26
C PRO A 23 14.12 -5.99 -3.82
N THR A 24 13.90 -7.09 -3.11
CA THR A 24 14.43 -7.30 -1.75
C THR A 24 15.96 -7.18 -1.76
N CYS A 25 16.53 -6.67 -0.68
CA CYS A 25 17.99 -6.46 -0.50
C CYS A 25 18.64 -5.45 -1.47
N SER A 26 17.88 -4.60 -2.15
CA SER A 26 18.42 -3.55 -3.06
C SER A 26 18.81 -2.25 -2.35
N GLY A 27 18.85 -2.20 -1.02
CA GLY A 27 19.23 -1.01 -0.25
C GLY A 27 18.10 0.02 -0.01
N LYS A 28 16.86 -0.27 -0.41
CA LYS A 28 15.71 0.64 -0.25
C LYS A 28 15.53 1.17 1.17
N THR A 29 15.65 0.31 2.18
CA THR A 29 15.45 0.67 3.59
C THR A 29 16.46 1.73 4.03
N ASN A 30 17.75 1.52 3.74
CA ASN A 30 18.80 2.48 4.11
C ASN A 30 18.61 3.82 3.39
N LEU A 31 18.25 3.78 2.10
CA LEU A 31 17.98 4.99 1.33
C LEU A 31 16.75 5.74 1.87
N SER A 32 15.67 5.03 2.19
CA SER A 32 14.45 5.66 2.72
C SER A 32 14.69 6.32 4.08
N ILE A 33 15.46 5.69 4.97
CA ILE A 33 15.81 6.23 6.27
C ILE A 33 16.70 7.48 6.12
N LEU A 34 17.72 7.42 5.26
CA LEU A 34 18.57 8.57 4.97
C LEU A 34 17.77 9.76 4.47
N LEU A 35 16.90 9.54 3.49
CA LEU A 35 16.05 10.59 2.93
C LEU A 35 15.04 11.12 3.96
N ALA A 36 14.42 10.24 4.74
CA ALA A 36 13.46 10.63 5.76
C ALA A 36 14.10 11.50 6.86
N ASN A 37 15.31 11.14 7.29
CA ASN A 37 16.10 11.97 8.22
C ASN A 37 16.43 13.35 7.63
N THR A 38 16.89 13.38 6.38
CA THR A 38 17.29 14.62 5.71
C THR A 38 16.11 15.55 5.48
N LEU A 39 14.93 15.00 5.18
CA LEU A 39 13.72 15.76 4.85
C LEU A 39 12.81 16.00 6.06
N GLY A 40 13.13 15.44 7.22
CA GLY A 40 12.32 15.57 8.43
C GLY A 40 10.92 14.95 8.27
N THR A 41 10.81 13.78 7.61
CA THR A 41 9.54 13.13 7.29
C THR A 41 9.41 11.73 7.88
N GLU A 42 8.21 11.16 7.81
CA GLU A 42 7.91 9.79 8.21
C GLU A 42 7.91 8.86 6.97
N ILE A 43 8.00 7.56 7.21
CA ILE A 43 8.03 6.53 6.16
C ILE A 43 6.73 5.73 6.18
N ILE A 44 6.15 5.51 5.00
CA ILE A 44 5.03 4.59 4.77
C ILE A 44 5.59 3.31 4.16
N SER A 45 5.48 2.18 4.86
CA SER A 45 5.86 0.89 4.30
C SER A 45 4.82 0.43 3.28
N CYS A 46 5.31 0.03 2.11
CA CYS A 46 4.53 -0.54 1.02
C CYS A 46 4.96 -2.00 0.80
N ASP A 47 4.83 -2.80 1.85
CA ASP A 47 5.19 -4.22 1.85
C ASP A 47 4.07 -5.04 2.53
N SER A 48 3.44 -5.95 1.77
CA SER A 48 2.29 -6.73 2.22
C SER A 48 2.62 -7.75 3.31
N ARG A 49 3.89 -7.99 3.63
CA ARG A 49 4.34 -8.94 4.67
C ARG A 49 4.84 -8.23 5.92
N GLN A 50 5.49 -7.08 5.77
CA GLN A 50 6.02 -6.31 6.90
C GLN A 50 4.93 -5.77 7.83
N VAL A 51 3.70 -5.68 7.33
CA VAL A 51 2.53 -5.23 8.10
C VAL A 51 2.19 -6.16 9.28
N TYR A 52 2.51 -7.46 9.18
CA TYR A 52 2.16 -8.47 10.19
C TYR A 52 3.24 -8.62 11.26
N LYS A 53 2.86 -8.57 12.54
CA LYS A 53 3.75 -8.68 13.70
C LYS A 53 4.54 -9.99 13.72
N GLU A 54 3.88 -11.09 13.42
CA GLU A 54 4.42 -12.45 13.51
C GLU A 54 5.43 -12.77 12.40
N LEU A 55 5.40 -12.03 11.29
CA LEU A 55 6.30 -12.25 10.16
C LEU A 55 7.60 -11.45 10.31
N SER A 56 8.43 -11.80 11.30
CA SER A 56 9.69 -11.10 11.58
C SER A 56 10.88 -11.65 10.79
N ILE A 57 10.86 -12.93 10.39
CA ILE A 57 11.94 -13.60 9.66
C ILE A 57 11.59 -13.64 8.17
N GLY A 58 12.57 -13.33 7.30
CA GLY A 58 12.39 -13.41 5.85
C GLY A 58 11.60 -12.26 5.21
N THR A 59 11.24 -11.24 5.98
CA THR A 59 10.48 -10.07 5.48
C THR A 59 11.32 -8.80 5.35
N ALA A 60 12.59 -8.85 5.71
CA ALA A 60 13.52 -7.72 5.65
C ALA A 60 12.98 -6.44 6.31
N LYS A 61 12.29 -6.57 7.44
CA LYS A 61 11.82 -5.42 8.23
C LYS A 61 12.98 -4.52 8.65
N PRO A 62 12.76 -3.22 8.78
CA PRO A 62 13.72 -2.32 9.41
C PRO A 62 14.11 -2.80 10.81
N SER A 63 15.33 -2.53 11.21
CA SER A 63 15.80 -2.90 12.56
C SER A 63 15.07 -2.11 13.65
N LYS A 64 15.09 -2.62 14.88
CA LYS A 64 14.52 -1.90 16.03
C LYS A 64 15.17 -0.52 16.25
N SER A 65 16.44 -0.35 15.90
CA SER A 65 17.12 0.94 15.92
C SER A 65 16.57 1.90 14.87
N ASP A 66 16.34 1.40 13.66
CA ASP A 66 15.78 2.20 12.57
C ASP A 66 14.37 2.69 12.90
N LEU A 67 13.53 1.80 13.44
CA LEU A 67 12.16 2.12 13.85
C LEU A 67 12.09 3.14 15.02
N LYS A 68 13.14 3.23 15.84
CA LYS A 68 13.26 4.27 16.88
C LYS A 68 13.69 5.62 16.32
N THR A 69 14.45 5.63 15.22
CA THR A 69 15.00 6.84 14.62
C THR A 69 13.95 7.55 13.76
N ILE A 70 13.22 6.79 12.95
CA ILE A 70 12.20 7.31 12.03
C ILE A 70 10.92 6.52 12.26
N LYS A 71 9.80 7.23 12.34
CA LYS A 71 8.49 6.59 12.41
C LYS A 71 8.15 5.94 11.06
N HIS A 72 7.86 4.64 11.13
CA HIS A 72 7.37 3.86 9.99
C HIS A 72 5.91 3.47 10.22
N HIS A 73 5.08 3.73 9.23
CA HIS A 73 3.70 3.23 9.21
C HIS A 73 3.65 1.86 8.54
N PHE A 74 2.72 1.02 8.94
CA PHE A 74 2.48 -0.33 8.43
C PHE A 74 3.65 -1.32 8.64
N ILE A 75 4.42 -1.13 9.69
CA ILE A 75 5.34 -2.15 10.22
C ILE A 75 4.75 -2.68 11.53
N ASP A 76 4.65 -3.99 11.69
CA ASP A 76 4.09 -4.65 12.87
C ASP A 76 2.69 -4.10 13.26
N HIS A 77 1.90 -3.77 12.27
CA HIS A 77 0.61 -3.09 12.43
C HIS A 77 -0.53 -4.06 12.80
N LEU A 78 -0.53 -5.25 12.21
CA LEU A 78 -1.59 -6.25 12.29
C LEU A 78 -1.08 -7.61 12.80
N SER A 79 -2.00 -8.51 13.16
CA SER A 79 -1.74 -9.94 13.31
C SER A 79 -2.02 -10.68 12.01
N ILE A 80 -1.37 -11.82 11.79
CA ILE A 80 -1.66 -12.72 10.64
C ILE A 80 -3.09 -13.26 10.67
N HIS A 81 -3.82 -13.12 11.79
CA HIS A 81 -5.22 -13.52 11.92
C HIS A 81 -6.20 -12.42 11.49
N ASP A 82 -5.69 -11.21 11.25
CA ASP A 82 -6.51 -10.08 10.81
C ASP A 82 -6.71 -10.13 9.29
N GLU A 83 -7.94 -9.88 8.84
CA GLU A 83 -8.21 -9.69 7.42
C GLU A 83 -7.72 -8.30 6.98
N TYR A 84 -6.81 -8.28 6.01
CA TYR A 84 -6.28 -7.04 5.47
C TYR A 84 -6.20 -7.09 3.94
N SER A 85 -6.80 -6.12 3.31
CA SER A 85 -6.87 -6.02 1.85
C SER A 85 -6.11 -4.80 1.32
N VAL A 86 -5.77 -4.82 0.03
CA VAL A 86 -5.22 -3.64 -0.66
C VAL A 86 -6.14 -2.44 -0.56
N GLY A 87 -7.46 -2.64 -0.56
CA GLY A 87 -8.44 -1.58 -0.37
C GLY A 87 -8.36 -0.94 1.02
N THR A 88 -8.19 -1.76 2.06
CA THR A 88 -8.00 -1.27 3.44
C THR A 88 -6.68 -0.52 3.55
N TYR A 89 -5.58 -1.07 3.02
CA TYR A 89 -4.28 -0.41 2.97
C TYR A 89 -4.37 0.95 2.27
N SER A 90 -5.02 1.00 1.11
CA SER A 90 -5.17 2.24 0.35
C SER A 90 -5.94 3.32 1.12
N MET A 91 -7.02 2.92 1.79
CA MET A 91 -7.85 3.83 2.59
C MET A 91 -7.05 4.41 3.76
N GLU A 92 -6.42 3.55 4.57
CA GLU A 92 -5.61 3.95 5.72
C GLU A 92 -4.39 4.80 5.30
N THR A 93 -3.71 4.42 4.21
CA THR A 93 -2.58 5.19 3.67
C THR A 93 -2.99 6.60 3.25
N ASN A 94 -4.13 6.74 2.59
CA ASN A 94 -4.62 8.06 2.19
C ASN A 94 -4.97 8.95 3.40
N GLU A 95 -5.49 8.38 4.49
CA GLU A 95 -5.74 9.13 5.74
C GLU A 95 -4.43 9.58 6.38
N ILE A 96 -3.43 8.70 6.43
CA ILE A 96 -2.09 9.03 6.93
C ILE A 96 -1.45 10.13 6.07
N LEU A 97 -1.50 10.00 4.74
CA LEU A 97 -0.97 11.01 3.82
C LEU A 97 -1.64 12.38 4.02
N LYS A 98 -2.96 12.44 4.15
CA LYS A 98 -3.67 13.69 4.47
C LYS A 98 -3.17 14.31 5.77
N SER A 99 -3.00 13.50 6.81
CA SER A 99 -2.50 13.98 8.10
C SER A 99 -1.05 14.48 8.01
N LEU A 100 -0.18 13.78 7.30
CA LEU A 100 1.23 14.15 7.13
C LEU A 100 1.36 15.41 6.27
N PHE A 101 0.65 15.52 5.17
CA PHE A 101 0.69 16.68 4.28
C PHE A 101 0.15 17.97 4.88
N ASN A 102 -0.52 17.92 6.03
CA ASN A 102 -0.83 19.10 6.83
C ASN A 102 0.38 19.67 7.58
N LYS A 103 1.48 18.90 7.68
CA LYS A 103 2.67 19.26 8.46
C LYS A 103 3.92 19.34 7.60
N ILE A 104 4.02 18.53 6.56
CA ILE A 104 5.21 18.35 5.71
C ILE A 104 4.78 18.22 4.25
N ASN A 105 5.61 18.71 3.33
CA ASN A 105 5.28 18.70 1.90
C ASN A 105 5.80 17.44 1.17
N ILE A 106 6.65 16.63 1.81
CA ILE A 106 7.24 15.44 1.19
C ILE A 106 7.07 14.26 2.15
N VAL A 107 6.49 13.18 1.67
CA VAL A 107 6.35 11.90 2.38
C VAL A 107 7.05 10.81 1.58
N ILE A 108 7.70 9.87 2.27
CA ILE A 108 8.39 8.73 1.64
C ILE A 108 7.53 7.49 1.77
N MET A 109 7.34 6.79 0.67
CA MET A 109 6.76 5.45 0.63
C MET A 109 7.82 4.47 0.12
N VAL A 110 8.03 3.35 0.82
CA VAL A 110 9.07 2.38 0.48
C VAL A 110 8.54 0.95 0.56
N GLY A 111 8.84 0.14 -0.43
CA GLY A 111 8.48 -1.28 -0.41
C GLY A 111 8.58 -1.98 -1.75
N GLY A 112 8.25 -3.28 -1.73
CA GLY A 112 8.31 -4.17 -2.90
C GLY A 112 6.95 -4.67 -3.38
N SER A 113 5.83 -4.32 -2.72
CA SER A 113 4.50 -4.78 -3.10
C SER A 113 3.87 -3.85 -4.13
N GLY A 114 4.03 -4.19 -5.43
CA GLY A 114 3.54 -3.38 -6.55
C GLY A 114 2.07 -3.02 -6.42
N LEU A 115 1.19 -4.00 -6.14
CA LEU A 115 -0.24 -3.76 -6.00
C LEU A 115 -0.57 -2.74 -4.89
N TYR A 116 0.20 -2.73 -3.79
CA TYR A 116 0.04 -1.74 -2.73
C TYR A 116 0.48 -0.35 -3.21
N ALA A 117 1.63 -0.27 -3.90
CA ALA A 117 2.10 0.98 -4.48
C ALA A 117 1.11 1.54 -5.50
N ASP A 118 0.67 0.71 -6.44
CA ASP A 118 -0.26 1.09 -7.50
C ASP A 118 -1.59 1.60 -6.95
N SER A 119 -2.08 1.00 -5.86
CA SER A 119 -3.31 1.43 -5.19
C SER A 119 -3.24 2.87 -4.67
N ILE A 120 -2.04 3.35 -4.35
CA ILE A 120 -1.82 4.73 -3.86
C ILE A 120 -1.49 5.67 -5.01
N LEU A 121 -0.65 5.23 -5.97
CA LEU A 121 -0.15 6.08 -7.05
C LEU A 121 -1.21 6.31 -8.14
N TYR A 122 -2.01 5.29 -8.43
CA TYR A 122 -3.00 5.31 -9.52
C TYR A 122 -4.44 5.17 -9.01
N GLY A 123 -4.60 4.76 -7.74
CA GLY A 123 -5.89 4.42 -7.17
C GLY A 123 -6.30 2.96 -7.45
N ILE A 124 -7.44 2.59 -6.93
CA ILE A 124 -8.08 1.30 -7.20
C ILE A 124 -9.55 1.53 -7.53
N ASP A 125 -10.10 0.65 -8.34
CA ASP A 125 -11.51 0.67 -8.66
C ASP A 125 -12.37 0.49 -7.40
N ARG A 126 -13.44 1.25 -7.32
CA ARG A 126 -14.40 1.14 -6.22
C ARG A 126 -15.39 0.03 -6.49
N PHE A 127 -15.13 -1.14 -5.92
CA PHE A 127 -16.10 -2.22 -5.94
C PHE A 127 -17.19 -1.99 -4.90
N PRO A 128 -18.44 -2.32 -5.20
CA PRO A 128 -19.52 -2.30 -4.22
C PRO A 128 -19.21 -3.29 -3.08
N LYS A 129 -19.62 -2.95 -1.86
CA LYS A 129 -19.48 -3.86 -0.73
C LYS A 129 -20.34 -5.11 -0.97
N VAL A 130 -19.70 -6.24 -1.16
CA VAL A 130 -20.38 -7.53 -1.32
C VAL A 130 -20.84 -8.03 0.06
N LYS A 131 -22.11 -8.40 0.17
CA LYS A 131 -22.64 -9.02 1.40
C LYS A 131 -21.92 -10.33 1.66
N THR A 132 -21.56 -10.57 2.93
CA THR A 132 -20.87 -11.79 3.36
C THR A 132 -21.60 -13.08 2.95
N ASP A 133 -22.93 -13.05 2.92
CA ASP A 133 -23.74 -14.20 2.50
C ASP A 133 -23.56 -14.57 1.04
N ILE A 134 -23.39 -13.59 0.14
CA ILE A 134 -23.12 -13.83 -1.28
C ILE A 134 -21.77 -14.55 -1.43
N LYS A 135 -20.74 -14.07 -0.73
CA LYS A 135 -19.40 -14.70 -0.74
C LYS A 135 -19.47 -16.15 -0.24
N LYS A 136 -20.21 -16.39 0.86
CA LYS A 136 -20.40 -17.74 1.41
C LYS A 136 -21.14 -18.65 0.41
N GLN A 137 -22.18 -18.16 -0.25
CA GLN A 137 -22.92 -18.90 -1.26
C GLN A 137 -22.02 -19.30 -2.45
N LEU A 138 -21.22 -18.37 -2.97
CA LEU A 138 -20.29 -18.66 -4.06
C LEU A 138 -19.20 -19.65 -3.66
N ILE A 139 -18.68 -19.57 -2.43
CA ILE A 139 -17.73 -20.55 -1.90
C ILE A 139 -18.37 -21.94 -1.78
N SER A 140 -19.60 -22.01 -1.29
CA SER A 140 -20.35 -23.28 -1.20
C SER A 140 -20.62 -23.86 -2.59
N LEU A 141 -21.05 -23.03 -3.53
CA LEU A 141 -21.26 -23.42 -4.92
C LEU A 141 -19.97 -23.97 -5.56
N PHE A 142 -18.86 -23.28 -5.38
CA PHE A 142 -17.55 -23.74 -5.85
C PHE A 142 -17.16 -25.09 -5.26
N LYS A 143 -17.38 -25.31 -3.97
CA LYS A 143 -17.08 -26.59 -3.30
C LYS A 143 -17.93 -27.75 -3.82
N ASN A 144 -19.19 -27.49 -4.16
CA ASN A 144 -20.15 -28.50 -4.57
C ASN A 144 -20.10 -28.81 -6.08
N GLU A 145 -19.94 -27.79 -6.91
CA GLU A 145 -20.11 -27.89 -8.38
C GLU A 145 -18.82 -27.48 -9.14
N GLY A 146 -17.79 -27.01 -8.44
CA GLY A 146 -16.50 -26.68 -9.01
C GLY A 146 -16.49 -25.37 -9.82
N ILE A 147 -15.34 -25.09 -10.42
CA ILE A 147 -15.09 -23.84 -11.16
C ILE A 147 -15.97 -23.69 -12.40
N LYS A 148 -16.35 -24.78 -13.03
CA LYS A 148 -17.18 -24.74 -14.26
C LYS A 148 -18.52 -24.03 -14.02
N ARG A 149 -19.14 -24.27 -12.87
CA ARG A 149 -20.42 -23.61 -12.51
C ARG A 149 -20.23 -22.10 -12.35
N LEU A 150 -19.17 -21.67 -11.68
CA LEU A 150 -18.88 -20.24 -11.54
C LEU A 150 -18.60 -19.57 -12.88
N ASN A 151 -17.86 -20.24 -13.76
CA ASN A 151 -17.58 -19.75 -15.11
C ASN A 151 -18.87 -19.60 -15.93
N SER A 152 -19.78 -20.59 -15.89
CA SER A 152 -21.07 -20.48 -16.60
C SER A 152 -21.93 -19.33 -16.05
N MET A 153 -21.90 -19.08 -14.74
CA MET A 153 -22.60 -17.94 -14.16
C MET A 153 -21.98 -16.60 -14.60
N LEU A 154 -20.64 -16.54 -14.66
CA LEU A 154 -19.95 -15.34 -15.11
C LEU A 154 -20.25 -15.05 -16.58
N GLU A 155 -20.23 -16.07 -17.44
CA GLU A 155 -20.60 -15.98 -18.86
C GLU A 155 -22.05 -15.50 -19.05
N GLU A 156 -22.96 -15.96 -18.18
CA GLU A 156 -24.37 -15.54 -18.21
C GLU A 156 -24.57 -14.09 -17.76
N TYR A 157 -23.90 -13.66 -16.66
CA TYR A 157 -24.13 -12.35 -16.05
C TYR A 157 -23.22 -11.26 -16.59
N ASP A 158 -22.04 -11.58 -17.04
CA ASP A 158 -21.04 -10.63 -17.58
C ASP A 158 -20.19 -11.31 -18.67
N PRO A 159 -20.78 -11.53 -19.85
CA PRO A 159 -20.09 -12.19 -20.97
C PRO A 159 -18.90 -11.36 -21.48
N GLU A 160 -18.90 -10.03 -21.31
CA GLU A 160 -17.80 -9.17 -21.73
C GLU A 160 -16.57 -9.39 -20.86
N TYR A 161 -16.74 -9.53 -19.54
CA TYR A 161 -15.65 -9.81 -18.61
C TYR A 161 -15.17 -11.28 -18.72
N TYR A 162 -16.06 -12.20 -19.07
CA TYR A 162 -15.73 -13.63 -19.21
C TYR A 162 -14.81 -13.93 -20.41
N ASN A 163 -14.92 -13.21 -21.52
CA ASN A 163 -14.12 -13.35 -22.75
C ASN A 163 -12.83 -12.53 -22.69
#